data_37d5ec6b4dbfd7dd9a4ebed3b4dd9b39
#
_entry.id   37d5ec6b4dbfd7dd9a4ebed3b4dd9b39
#
_cell.length_a   1.000
_cell.length_b   1.000
_cell.length_c   1.000
_cell.angle_alpha   90.00
_cell.angle_beta   90.00
_cell.angle_gamma   90.00
#
_symmetry.space_group_name_H-M   'P 1'
#
loop_
_entity.id
_entity.type
_entity.pdbx_description
1 polymer ?
#
loop_
_entity_poly.entity_id
_entity_poly.type
_entity_poly.pdbx_seq_one_letter_code
_entity_poly.pdbx_strand_id
1 'polypeptide(L)'
;MSDLQKTLKEEVTLSGIGLHTGKHVNLTIKPAKENTGFVFVRTDLEGNPQVEADVNYVTTTERGTTLEKLGVRIHTCEHLLAALVGCDVDNAILEMDSAEPPILDGSSKYFVEAINKVGLEEQEKAREYLVIKEVLNYIDPATGSELTIIPSENYEVTTMVDFGTKVLGTQNATLKDIADFQEEIASARTFSFLHELEMLIDAGLIKGGDISNAIVYVDKELTPETAEKLKKAFGKEDVSIRPNGILDNLTLNYPNEAARHKLLDVIGDLALVGVKIKGKVIANKPGHFVNTQFAKKLNRQWKLQKKKNVPDFDLSKPPRFDINGIMKLLPHRPPFLLIDKVLELSETHVVGLKNVSMNEPFFVGHFPKEPVFPGVLQVEAMAQTGGILVLANVPDPENYSTYFVKMDNVKFKRKIVPGDTIIFKIELIEPIRRGIVHMQGYGYVGDQVAVEAELMAQVAKNKVD
;
A
#
# COMPACT_ATOMS: atom_id res chain seq x y z
N MET A 1 7.79 9.09 -13.65
CA MET A 1 8.36 8.60 -12.36
C MET A 1 8.86 7.18 -12.58
N SER A 2 9.91 6.78 -11.86
CA SER A 2 10.38 5.39 -11.90
C SER A 2 9.31 4.46 -11.33
N ASP A 3 9.14 3.29 -11.94
CA ASP A 3 8.25 2.23 -11.41
C ASP A 3 8.96 1.33 -10.38
N LEU A 4 10.19 1.70 -9.97
CA LEU A 4 10.93 1.01 -8.93
C LEU A 4 10.64 1.60 -7.54
N GLN A 5 10.72 0.74 -6.52
CA GLN A 5 10.60 1.17 -5.12
C GLN A 5 11.74 2.10 -4.75
N LYS A 6 11.51 2.99 -3.75
CA LYS A 6 12.49 3.93 -3.24
C LYS A 6 12.57 3.90 -1.73
N THR A 7 13.78 4.12 -1.23
CA THR A 7 14.06 4.35 0.19
C THR A 7 14.96 5.58 0.35
N LEU A 8 15.24 6.00 1.57
CA LEU A 8 16.19 7.08 1.83
C LEU A 8 17.63 6.61 1.50
N LYS A 9 18.50 7.53 1.06
CA LYS A 9 19.93 7.22 0.87
C LYS A 9 20.69 7.08 2.19
N GLU A 10 20.32 7.90 3.17
CA GLU A 10 20.94 7.95 4.49
C GLU A 10 19.84 8.17 5.54
N GLU A 11 20.17 7.87 6.80
CA GLU A 11 19.26 8.17 7.90
C GLU A 11 19.24 9.67 8.23
N VAL A 12 18.11 10.14 8.72
CA VAL A 12 17.95 11.53 9.18
C VAL A 12 17.15 11.57 10.47
N THR A 13 17.60 12.40 11.42
CA THR A 13 16.95 12.58 12.73
C THR A 13 16.32 13.95 12.86
N LEU A 14 15.08 13.97 13.34
CA LEU A 14 14.36 15.16 13.79
C LEU A 14 14.04 15.02 15.27
N SER A 15 14.09 16.15 15.97
CA SER A 15 13.76 16.20 17.41
C SER A 15 12.71 17.26 17.68
N GLY A 16 11.84 16.99 18.63
CA GLY A 16 10.77 17.92 19.01
C GLY A 16 9.89 17.35 20.09
N ILE A 17 8.68 17.87 20.22
CA ILE A 17 7.71 17.50 21.26
C ILE A 17 6.51 16.86 20.59
N GLY A 18 6.00 15.76 21.16
CA GLY A 18 4.74 15.12 20.73
C GLY A 18 3.54 15.98 21.14
N LEU A 19 2.59 16.17 20.22
CA LEU A 19 1.42 17.06 20.40
C LEU A 19 0.58 16.70 21.64
N HIS A 20 0.23 15.43 21.78
CA HIS A 20 -0.66 14.94 22.84
C HIS A 20 0.09 14.41 24.06
N THR A 21 1.28 13.88 23.87
CA THR A 21 2.10 13.36 24.97
C THR A 21 2.85 14.46 25.71
N GLY A 22 3.21 15.57 25.03
CA GLY A 22 4.07 16.63 25.56
C GLY A 22 5.50 16.16 25.85
N LYS A 23 5.86 14.94 25.44
CA LYS A 23 7.20 14.38 25.64
C LYS A 23 8.13 14.78 24.51
N HIS A 24 9.37 15.02 24.85
CA HIS A 24 10.41 15.15 23.85
C HIS A 24 10.60 13.80 23.13
N VAL A 25 10.81 13.86 21.83
CA VAL A 25 11.01 12.70 20.96
C VAL A 25 12.11 12.96 19.95
N ASN A 26 12.97 11.99 19.75
CA ASN A 26 13.88 11.90 18.64
C ASN A 26 13.32 10.86 17.66
N LEU A 27 13.00 11.31 16.47
CA LEU A 27 12.56 10.48 15.35
C LEU A 27 13.71 10.34 14.37
N THR A 28 14.16 9.11 14.11
CA THR A 28 15.14 8.80 13.06
C THR A 28 14.45 8.04 11.94
N ILE A 29 14.41 8.64 10.75
CA ILE A 29 13.91 8.00 9.54
C ILE A 29 15.09 7.32 8.86
N LYS A 30 15.04 6.00 8.70
CA LYS A 30 16.14 5.17 8.17
C LYS A 30 15.76 4.51 6.86
N PRO A 31 16.74 4.25 5.98
CA PRO A 31 16.55 3.36 4.84
C PRO A 31 16.00 2.00 5.27
N ALA A 32 15.17 1.41 4.42
CA ALA A 32 14.63 0.08 4.65
C ALA A 32 14.74 -0.80 3.39
N LYS A 33 14.71 -2.11 3.58
CA LYS A 33 14.71 -3.07 2.48
C LYS A 33 13.42 -2.96 1.66
N GLU A 34 13.47 -3.49 0.46
CA GLU A 34 12.33 -3.63 -0.42
C GLU A 34 11.15 -4.35 0.25
N ASN A 35 9.94 -3.92 -0.08
CA ASN A 35 8.68 -4.45 0.46
C ASN A 35 8.54 -4.33 1.99
N THR A 36 9.34 -3.49 2.65
CA THR A 36 9.19 -3.21 4.09
C THR A 36 7.97 -2.34 4.37
N GLY A 37 7.64 -1.41 3.46
CA GLY A 37 6.69 -0.35 3.75
C GLY A 37 7.21 0.60 4.85
N PHE A 38 6.31 1.13 5.66
CA PHE A 38 6.68 1.99 6.79
C PHE A 38 6.53 1.23 8.10
N VAL A 39 7.59 1.17 8.89
CA VAL A 39 7.62 0.43 10.16
C VAL A 39 8.13 1.34 11.28
N PHE A 40 7.28 1.57 12.26
CA PHE A 40 7.66 2.27 13.49
C PHE A 40 8.39 1.34 14.44
N VAL A 41 9.47 1.83 15.07
CA VAL A 41 10.26 1.10 16.07
C VAL A 41 10.35 1.95 17.33
N ARG A 42 9.89 1.41 18.47
CA ARG A 42 9.92 2.06 19.78
C ARG A 42 11.21 1.72 20.51
N THR A 43 12.21 2.60 20.38
CA THR A 43 13.55 2.39 20.96
C THR A 43 13.62 2.65 22.47
N ASP A 44 12.60 3.28 23.03
CA ASP A 44 12.44 3.49 24.48
C ASP A 44 11.84 2.27 25.21
N LEU A 45 11.42 1.24 24.47
CA LEU A 45 10.84 0.01 25.03
C LEU A 45 11.80 -1.17 24.89
N GLU A 46 11.76 -2.09 25.85
CA GLU A 46 12.58 -3.29 25.83
C GLU A 46 12.29 -4.13 24.57
N GLY A 47 13.35 -4.56 23.88
CA GLY A 47 13.27 -5.35 22.66
C GLY A 47 12.95 -4.55 21.40
N ASN A 48 12.87 -3.22 21.46
CA ASN A 48 12.60 -2.33 20.32
C ASN A 48 11.41 -2.82 19.47
N PRO A 49 10.21 -2.94 20.04
CA PRO A 49 9.06 -3.49 19.37
C PRO A 49 8.67 -2.68 18.14
N GLN A 50 8.16 -3.38 17.12
CA GLN A 50 7.82 -2.83 15.81
C GLN A 50 6.30 -2.80 15.60
N VAL A 51 5.83 -1.71 15.01
CA VAL A 51 4.44 -1.51 14.59
C VAL A 51 4.45 -1.06 13.12
N GLU A 52 3.95 -1.89 12.24
CA GLU A 52 3.79 -1.56 10.83
C GLU A 52 2.72 -0.48 10.64
N ALA A 53 2.92 0.43 9.70
CA ALA A 53 1.90 1.40 9.29
C ALA A 53 0.81 0.70 8.46
N ASP A 54 -0.01 -0.09 9.13
CA ASP A 54 -1.12 -0.85 8.53
C ASP A 54 -2.44 -0.42 9.19
N VAL A 55 -3.45 -0.19 8.38
CA VAL A 55 -4.78 0.25 8.83
C VAL A 55 -5.46 -0.74 9.79
N ASN A 56 -5.05 -2.01 9.78
CA ASN A 56 -5.57 -3.02 10.71
C ASN A 56 -5.10 -2.82 12.16
N TYR A 57 -4.06 -2.03 12.38
CA TYR A 57 -3.56 -1.65 13.70
C TYR A 57 -4.16 -0.35 14.24
N VAL A 58 -5.04 0.32 13.49
CA VAL A 58 -5.72 1.53 13.97
C VAL A 58 -6.70 1.17 15.10
N THR A 59 -6.48 1.77 16.27
CA THR A 59 -7.30 1.54 17.48
C THR A 59 -8.15 2.74 17.86
N THR A 60 -7.63 3.96 17.71
CA THR A 60 -8.39 5.19 17.97
C THR A 60 -8.05 6.27 16.96
N THR A 61 -9.02 7.13 16.72
CA THR A 61 -8.92 8.24 15.75
C THR A 61 -9.35 9.57 16.42
N GLU A 62 -9.35 9.61 17.74
CA GLU A 62 -9.61 10.82 18.50
C GLU A 62 -8.38 11.74 18.41
N ARG A 63 -8.55 12.89 17.75
CA ARG A 63 -7.52 13.95 17.57
C ARG A 63 -6.25 13.55 16.82
N GLY A 64 -6.25 12.43 16.13
CA GLY A 64 -5.13 11.89 15.37
C GLY A 64 -5.24 10.38 15.24
N THR A 65 -4.50 9.81 14.32
CA THR A 65 -4.54 8.37 14.07
C THR A 65 -3.54 7.65 14.98
N THR A 66 -4.04 6.70 15.78
CA THR A 66 -3.24 5.86 16.68
C THR A 66 -3.19 4.44 16.16
N LEU A 67 -1.97 3.93 15.99
CA LEU A 67 -1.70 2.52 15.73
C LEU A 67 -1.36 1.79 17.04
N GLU A 68 -1.81 0.55 17.17
CA GLU A 68 -1.46 -0.31 18.32
C GLU A 68 -1.26 -1.76 17.87
N LYS A 69 -0.12 -2.31 18.27
CA LYS A 69 0.21 -3.74 18.05
C LYS A 69 0.83 -4.30 19.32
N LEU A 70 0.23 -5.36 19.87
CA LEU A 70 0.68 -6.04 21.10
C LEU A 70 0.91 -5.09 22.29
N GLY A 71 0.05 -4.06 22.43
CA GLY A 71 0.14 -3.07 23.50
C GLY A 71 1.10 -1.91 23.25
N VAL A 72 1.83 -1.93 22.13
CA VAL A 72 2.72 -0.85 21.71
C VAL A 72 1.95 0.16 20.88
N ARG A 73 1.94 1.42 21.26
CA ARG A 73 1.19 2.50 20.63
C ARG A 73 2.07 3.50 19.91
N ILE A 74 1.58 3.96 18.76
CA ILE A 74 2.11 5.10 18.00
C ILE A 74 0.95 6.07 17.77
N HIS A 75 1.07 7.30 18.28
CA HIS A 75 0.06 8.35 18.15
C HIS A 75 0.41 9.31 17.01
N THR A 76 -0.61 9.97 16.43
CA THR A 76 -0.46 11.12 15.51
C THR A 76 0.55 10.86 14.38
N CYS A 77 0.40 9.72 13.69
CA CYS A 77 1.36 9.28 12.68
C CYS A 77 1.10 9.89 11.29
N GLU A 78 -0.06 10.50 11.06
CA GLU A 78 -0.56 10.94 9.76
C GLU A 78 0.33 11.98 9.06
N HIS A 79 0.88 12.97 9.79
CA HIS A 79 1.70 14.01 9.16
C HIS A 79 3.04 13.47 8.63
N LEU A 80 3.67 12.56 9.39
CA LEU A 80 4.89 11.87 8.96
C LEU A 80 4.61 10.93 7.77
N LEU A 81 3.52 10.16 7.82
CA LEU A 81 3.13 9.27 6.74
C LEU A 81 2.79 10.04 5.45
N ALA A 82 2.11 11.20 5.57
CA ALA A 82 1.85 12.08 4.44
C ALA A 82 3.15 12.60 3.80
N ALA A 83 4.15 12.98 4.61
CA ALA A 83 5.46 13.40 4.11
C ALA A 83 6.16 12.29 3.35
N LEU A 84 6.19 11.06 3.88
CA LEU A 84 6.81 9.91 3.22
C LEU A 84 6.15 9.60 1.87
N VAL A 85 4.80 9.58 1.81
CA VAL A 85 4.06 9.38 0.56
C VAL A 85 4.32 10.52 -0.43
N GLY A 86 4.27 11.77 0.03
CA GLY A 86 4.48 12.97 -0.78
C GLY A 86 5.92 13.15 -1.27
N CYS A 87 6.90 12.54 -0.59
CA CYS A 87 8.29 12.46 -1.02
C CYS A 87 8.59 11.23 -1.89
N ASP A 88 7.58 10.46 -2.28
CA ASP A 88 7.73 9.26 -3.12
C ASP A 88 8.55 8.13 -2.48
N VAL A 89 8.58 8.04 -1.13
CA VAL A 89 9.20 6.95 -0.38
C VAL A 89 8.28 5.72 -0.41
N ASP A 90 8.86 4.53 -0.54
CA ASP A 90 8.14 3.24 -0.46
C ASP A 90 8.49 2.49 0.82
N ASN A 91 9.74 2.58 1.29
CA ASN A 91 10.24 1.79 2.40
C ASN A 91 11.04 2.66 3.38
N ALA A 92 10.67 2.65 4.66
CA ALA A 92 11.39 3.35 5.72
C ALA A 92 11.19 2.69 7.09
N ILE A 93 12.24 2.68 7.92
CA ILE A 93 12.16 2.39 9.35
C ILE A 93 12.10 3.73 10.10
N LEU A 94 11.15 3.84 11.02
CA LEU A 94 10.82 5.04 11.77
C LEU A 94 11.11 4.79 13.25
N GLU A 95 12.36 5.00 13.68
CA GLU A 95 12.79 4.79 15.07
C GLU A 95 12.41 6.01 15.91
N MET A 96 11.77 5.74 17.04
CA MET A 96 11.33 6.78 17.99
C MET A 96 11.60 6.36 19.43
N ASP A 97 12.06 7.30 20.25
CA ASP A 97 12.23 7.14 21.70
C ASP A 97 11.02 7.61 22.51
N SER A 98 9.86 7.75 21.86
CA SER A 98 8.56 8.10 22.44
C SER A 98 7.40 7.52 21.63
N ALA A 99 6.18 7.62 22.16
CA ALA A 99 4.97 7.07 21.52
C ALA A 99 4.40 7.93 20.39
N GLU A 100 4.95 9.11 20.14
CA GLU A 100 4.37 10.07 19.19
C GLU A 100 5.48 10.77 18.42
N PRO A 101 5.41 10.90 17.08
CA PRO A 101 6.34 11.72 16.30
C PRO A 101 6.32 13.19 16.77
N PRO A 102 7.39 13.95 16.56
CA PRO A 102 7.41 15.37 16.90
C PRO A 102 6.40 16.13 16.05
N ILE A 103 5.59 17.00 16.67
CA ILE A 103 4.58 17.80 15.95
C ILE A 103 5.21 18.89 15.09
N LEU A 104 6.37 19.38 15.48
CA LEU A 104 7.11 20.46 14.82
C LEU A 104 6.25 21.72 14.68
N ASP A 105 5.98 22.19 13.44
CA ASP A 105 5.10 23.33 13.19
C ASP A 105 3.62 22.94 12.94
N GLY A 106 3.28 21.68 13.12
CA GLY A 106 1.94 21.16 12.87
C GLY A 106 1.66 20.80 11.41
N SER A 107 2.68 20.76 10.56
CA SER A 107 2.59 20.37 9.14
C SER A 107 3.51 19.20 8.82
N SER A 108 3.60 18.82 7.53
CA SER A 108 4.59 17.84 7.02
C SER A 108 5.90 18.47 6.56
N LYS A 109 6.02 19.79 6.58
CA LYS A 109 7.12 20.55 5.96
C LYS A 109 8.50 20.06 6.40
N TYR A 110 8.75 20.01 7.70
CA TYR A 110 10.07 19.66 8.23
C TYR A 110 10.45 18.20 7.99
N PHE A 111 9.47 17.29 7.92
CA PHE A 111 9.72 15.91 7.51
C PHE A 111 10.14 15.86 6.04
N VAL A 112 9.46 16.60 5.17
CA VAL A 112 9.81 16.73 3.74
C VAL A 112 11.20 17.31 3.57
N GLU A 113 11.53 18.40 4.28
CA GLU A 113 12.88 19.02 4.23
C GLU A 113 13.97 18.02 4.67
N ALA A 114 13.72 17.25 5.74
CA ALA A 114 14.67 16.24 6.23
C ALA A 114 14.88 15.10 5.23
N ILE A 115 13.81 14.58 4.63
CA ILE A 115 13.88 13.54 3.59
C ILE A 115 14.63 14.06 2.36
N ASN A 116 14.31 15.26 1.89
CA ASN A 116 14.98 15.88 0.72
C ASN A 116 16.46 16.12 0.96
N LYS A 117 16.86 16.46 2.18
CA LYS A 117 18.25 16.70 2.57
C LYS A 117 19.14 15.48 2.34
N VAL A 118 18.66 14.30 2.66
CA VAL A 118 19.39 13.03 2.49
C VAL A 118 19.15 12.40 1.12
N GLY A 119 18.03 12.74 0.48
CA GLY A 119 17.65 12.21 -0.83
C GLY A 119 17.18 10.77 -0.81
N LEU A 120 16.75 10.29 -1.97
CA LEU A 120 16.22 8.93 -2.17
C LEU A 120 17.12 8.13 -3.11
N GLU A 121 17.11 6.80 -2.92
CA GLU A 121 17.68 5.83 -3.85
C GLU A 121 16.63 4.89 -4.39
N GLU A 122 16.77 4.48 -5.63
CA GLU A 122 15.93 3.46 -6.26
C GLU A 122 16.44 2.07 -5.86
N GLN A 123 15.48 1.18 -5.62
CA GLN A 123 15.70 -0.23 -5.29
C GLN A 123 15.43 -1.10 -6.52
N GLU A 124 15.78 -2.39 -6.48
CA GLU A 124 15.63 -3.27 -7.64
C GLU A 124 14.18 -3.74 -7.85
N LYS A 125 13.33 -3.67 -6.80
CA LYS A 125 11.96 -4.17 -6.82
C LYS A 125 10.99 -3.20 -7.49
N ALA A 126 10.17 -3.70 -8.39
CA ALA A 126 9.07 -2.93 -8.98
C ALA A 126 8.02 -2.55 -7.93
N ARG A 127 7.41 -1.39 -8.12
CA ARG A 127 6.28 -0.92 -7.31
C ARG A 127 5.03 -1.71 -7.60
N GLU A 128 4.25 -1.89 -6.55
CA GLU A 128 2.88 -2.35 -6.67
C GLU A 128 1.91 -1.17 -6.49
N TYR A 129 0.79 -1.20 -7.18
CA TYR A 129 -0.23 -0.16 -7.12
C TYR A 129 -1.62 -0.76 -6.87
N LEU A 130 -2.37 -0.17 -5.94
CA LEU A 130 -3.82 -0.32 -5.92
C LEU A 130 -4.41 0.52 -7.05
N VAL A 131 -4.75 -0.12 -8.16
CA VAL A 131 -5.39 0.53 -9.31
C VAL A 131 -6.90 0.50 -9.13
N ILE A 132 -7.51 1.68 -9.07
CA ILE A 132 -8.95 1.82 -8.93
C ILE A 132 -9.58 1.67 -10.31
N LYS A 133 -10.40 0.62 -10.49
CA LYS A 133 -11.12 0.31 -11.75
C LYS A 133 -12.60 0.70 -11.70
N GLU A 134 -13.17 0.85 -10.53
CA GLU A 134 -14.58 1.22 -10.30
C GLU A 134 -14.71 2.19 -9.13
N VAL A 135 -15.82 2.89 -9.05
CA VAL A 135 -16.08 3.86 -7.98
C VAL A 135 -16.28 3.13 -6.65
N LEU A 136 -15.53 3.53 -5.64
CA LEU A 136 -15.70 3.04 -4.27
C LEU A 136 -15.96 4.23 -3.36
N ASN A 137 -16.87 4.09 -2.40
CA ASN A 137 -17.16 5.13 -1.42
C ASN A 137 -17.31 4.56 -0.01
N TYR A 138 -17.18 5.43 0.98
CA TYR A 138 -17.57 5.19 2.36
C TYR A 138 -18.24 6.47 2.91
N ILE A 139 -19.41 6.30 3.50
CA ILE A 139 -20.16 7.37 4.14
C ILE A 139 -20.30 6.99 5.61
N ASP A 140 -19.94 7.91 6.50
CA ASP A 140 -20.22 7.77 7.92
C ASP A 140 -21.66 8.21 8.21
N PRO A 141 -22.57 7.32 8.64
CA PRO A 141 -23.95 7.65 8.86
C PRO A 141 -24.17 8.60 10.06
N ALA A 142 -23.18 8.71 10.97
CA ALA A 142 -23.30 9.57 12.14
C ALA A 142 -23.00 11.04 11.82
N THR A 143 -22.05 11.31 10.94
CA THR A 143 -21.58 12.67 10.63
C THR A 143 -21.93 13.13 9.22
N GLY A 144 -22.30 12.21 8.31
CA GLY A 144 -22.46 12.47 6.89
C GLY A 144 -21.14 12.75 6.16
N SER A 145 -19.99 12.50 6.81
CA SER A 145 -18.67 12.57 6.17
C SER A 145 -18.53 11.48 5.13
N GLU A 146 -17.96 11.81 3.98
CA GLU A 146 -17.87 10.90 2.83
C GLU A 146 -16.50 10.94 2.18
N LEU A 147 -15.94 9.76 1.90
CA LEU A 147 -14.82 9.59 0.98
C LEU A 147 -15.25 8.72 -0.19
N THR A 148 -14.97 9.21 -1.40
CA THR A 148 -15.19 8.49 -2.66
C THR A 148 -13.88 8.45 -3.43
N ILE A 149 -13.54 7.31 -4.03
CA ILE A 149 -12.44 7.20 -4.99
C ILE A 149 -12.97 6.77 -6.35
N ILE A 150 -12.49 7.41 -7.39
CA ILE A 150 -12.84 7.13 -8.79
C ILE A 150 -11.57 6.75 -9.57
N PRO A 151 -11.67 6.04 -10.71
CA PRO A 151 -10.54 5.71 -11.55
C PRO A 151 -9.75 6.96 -11.98
N SER A 152 -8.42 6.90 -11.85
CA SER A 152 -7.47 7.89 -12.38
C SER A 152 -6.10 7.21 -12.51
N GLU A 153 -5.29 7.67 -13.47
CA GLU A 153 -3.91 7.20 -13.66
C GLU A 153 -2.97 7.75 -12.57
N ASN A 154 -3.29 8.90 -12.00
CA ASN A 154 -2.52 9.55 -10.94
C ASN A 154 -3.19 9.36 -9.57
N TYR A 155 -2.44 9.59 -8.50
CA TYR A 155 -3.01 9.75 -7.17
C TYR A 155 -3.39 11.22 -6.96
N GLU A 156 -4.68 11.51 -7.09
CA GLU A 156 -5.28 12.81 -6.91
C GLU A 156 -6.10 12.86 -5.62
N VAL A 157 -6.13 14.00 -4.93
CA VAL A 157 -6.96 14.18 -3.74
C VAL A 157 -7.65 15.54 -3.79
N THR A 158 -8.97 15.55 -3.59
CA THR A 158 -9.76 16.77 -3.41
C THR A 158 -10.47 16.70 -2.06
N THR A 159 -10.38 17.74 -1.26
CA THR A 159 -11.09 17.85 0.02
C THR A 159 -12.03 19.05 0.02
N MET A 160 -13.17 18.87 0.67
CA MET A 160 -14.07 19.95 1.04
C MET A 160 -14.33 19.86 2.54
N VAL A 161 -14.15 20.97 3.25
CA VAL A 161 -14.37 21.09 4.69
C VAL A 161 -15.44 22.12 4.99
N ASP A 162 -16.29 21.80 5.97
CA ASP A 162 -17.31 22.68 6.52
C ASP A 162 -17.54 22.24 7.96
N PHE A 163 -17.12 23.08 8.88
CA PHE A 163 -17.26 22.85 10.32
C PHE A 163 -18.48 23.61 10.91
N GLY A 164 -19.32 24.17 10.05
CA GLY A 164 -20.50 24.93 10.48
C GLY A 164 -20.18 26.26 11.17
N THR A 165 -18.94 26.75 11.11
CA THR A 165 -18.53 28.02 11.72
C THR A 165 -18.42 29.13 10.69
N LYS A 166 -18.83 30.34 11.07
CA LYS A 166 -18.74 31.50 10.15
C LYS A 166 -17.30 31.91 9.89
N VAL A 167 -16.40 31.70 10.84
CA VAL A 167 -15.00 32.13 10.75
C VAL A 167 -14.21 31.33 9.73
N LEU A 168 -14.44 30.01 9.64
CA LEU A 168 -13.79 29.16 8.65
C LEU A 168 -14.60 29.10 7.34
N GLY A 169 -15.93 29.05 7.45
CA GLY A 169 -16.82 28.83 6.31
C GLY A 169 -16.58 27.46 5.65
N THR A 170 -16.94 27.36 4.38
CA THR A 170 -16.63 26.20 3.54
C THR A 170 -15.35 26.46 2.77
N GLN A 171 -14.40 25.55 2.86
CA GLN A 171 -13.15 25.60 2.10
C GLN A 171 -12.94 24.31 1.31
N ASN A 172 -12.18 24.40 0.21
CA ASN A 172 -11.76 23.24 -0.56
C ASN A 172 -10.26 23.34 -0.90
N ALA A 173 -9.66 22.17 -1.15
CA ALA A 173 -8.30 22.05 -1.69
C ALA A 173 -8.25 20.87 -2.66
N THR A 174 -7.41 20.97 -3.67
CA THR A 174 -7.21 19.90 -4.66
C THR A 174 -5.74 19.76 -4.95
N LEU A 175 -5.23 18.54 -4.82
CA LEU A 175 -3.93 18.09 -5.30
C LEU A 175 -4.15 17.22 -6.54
N LYS A 176 -3.62 17.65 -7.69
CA LYS A 176 -3.84 16.97 -8.98
C LYS A 176 -2.87 15.82 -9.22
N ASP A 177 -1.74 15.85 -8.58
CA ASP A 177 -0.75 14.78 -8.59
C ASP A 177 -0.03 14.77 -7.23
N ILE A 178 0.22 13.59 -6.69
CA ILE A 178 0.97 13.45 -5.43
C ILE A 178 2.40 14.03 -5.52
N ALA A 179 2.95 14.13 -6.72
CA ALA A 179 4.24 14.75 -6.96
C ALA A 179 4.30 16.23 -6.57
N ASP A 180 3.16 16.93 -6.60
CA ASP A 180 3.05 18.36 -6.24
C ASP A 180 2.84 18.56 -4.73
N PHE A 181 2.77 17.47 -3.94
CA PHE A 181 2.51 17.51 -2.49
C PHE A 181 3.47 18.43 -1.73
N GLN A 182 4.75 18.37 -2.06
CA GLN A 182 5.78 19.10 -1.34
C GLN A 182 5.59 20.61 -1.44
N GLU A 183 5.18 21.10 -2.61
CA GLU A 183 5.00 22.53 -2.88
C GLU A 183 3.62 23.03 -2.45
N GLU A 184 2.58 22.21 -2.68
CA GLU A 184 1.20 22.66 -2.51
C GLU A 184 0.60 22.34 -1.15
N ILE A 185 1.04 21.28 -0.48
CA ILE A 185 0.34 20.72 0.69
C ILE A 185 1.22 20.64 1.94
N ALA A 186 2.49 20.29 1.79
CA ALA A 186 3.37 19.91 2.91
C ALA A 186 3.45 20.95 4.03
N SER A 187 3.33 22.23 3.73
CA SER A 187 3.40 23.32 4.72
C SER A 187 2.03 23.73 5.30
N ALA A 188 0.96 22.99 5.00
CA ALA A 188 -0.36 23.25 5.59
C ALA A 188 -0.40 22.73 7.04
N ARG A 189 -0.57 23.66 7.98
CA ARG A 189 -0.51 23.37 9.42
C ARG A 189 -1.86 22.93 9.97
N THR A 190 -1.82 22.16 11.05
CA THR A 190 -3.00 21.77 11.81
C THR A 190 -3.71 23.00 12.41
N PHE A 191 -4.95 22.82 12.76
CA PHE A 191 -5.79 23.88 13.31
C PHE A 191 -6.72 23.36 14.41
N SER A 192 -7.21 24.30 15.23
CA SER A 192 -8.24 24.07 16.24
C SER A 192 -9.19 25.25 16.28
N PHE A 193 -10.34 25.08 16.92
CA PHE A 193 -11.25 26.18 17.23
C PHE A 193 -11.04 26.68 18.64
N LEU A 194 -11.34 27.97 18.87
CA LEU A 194 -11.14 28.59 20.19
C LEU A 194 -11.90 27.86 21.30
N HIS A 195 -13.15 27.42 21.03
CA HIS A 195 -13.94 26.68 22.01
C HIS A 195 -13.32 25.34 22.39
N GLU A 196 -12.71 24.61 21.42
CA GLU A 196 -12.01 23.35 21.69
C GLU A 196 -10.73 23.60 22.48
N LEU A 197 -9.99 24.65 22.12
CA LEU A 197 -8.76 25.02 22.79
C LEU A 197 -8.97 25.35 24.27
N GLU A 198 -10.03 26.09 24.60
CA GLU A 198 -10.40 26.36 25.99
C GLU A 198 -10.72 25.09 26.77
N MET A 199 -11.55 24.21 26.23
CA MET A 199 -11.85 22.92 26.86
C MET A 199 -10.56 22.11 27.14
N LEU A 200 -9.59 22.17 26.23
CA LEU A 200 -8.31 21.48 26.36
C LEU A 200 -7.43 22.10 27.47
N ILE A 201 -7.41 23.44 27.58
CA ILE A 201 -6.70 24.16 28.64
C ILE A 201 -7.31 23.80 30.00
N ASP A 202 -8.64 23.90 30.12
CA ASP A 202 -9.36 23.64 31.37
C ASP A 202 -9.22 22.18 31.83
N ALA A 203 -9.12 21.23 30.88
CA ALA A 203 -8.87 19.81 31.16
C ALA A 203 -7.38 19.49 31.40
N GLY A 204 -6.45 20.42 31.25
CA GLY A 204 -5.00 20.17 31.36
C GLY A 204 -4.45 19.24 30.27
N LEU A 205 -5.10 19.21 29.11
CA LEU A 205 -4.79 18.31 28.01
C LEU A 205 -3.85 18.92 26.94
N ILE A 206 -3.52 20.21 27.06
CA ILE A 206 -2.49 20.84 26.24
C ILE A 206 -1.11 20.51 26.84
N LYS A 207 -0.41 19.58 26.21
CA LYS A 207 0.91 19.12 26.67
C LYS A 207 2.05 19.56 25.75
N GLY A 208 1.91 19.31 24.44
CA GLY A 208 2.86 19.70 23.39
C GLY A 208 2.27 20.66 22.36
N GLY A 209 0.95 20.87 22.42
CA GLY A 209 0.28 21.89 21.61
C GLY A 209 0.68 23.29 22.03
N ASP A 210 1.07 24.11 21.08
CA ASP A 210 1.38 25.54 21.24
C ASP A 210 0.63 26.31 20.15
N ILE A 211 0.34 27.57 20.42
CA ILE A 211 -0.20 28.48 19.39
C ILE A 211 0.81 28.79 18.26
N SER A 212 2.05 28.30 18.37
CA SER A 212 3.04 28.35 17.29
C SER A 212 2.95 27.15 16.32
N ASN A 213 2.26 26.05 16.70
CA ASN A 213 2.16 24.83 15.88
C ASN A 213 0.73 24.49 15.42
N ALA A 214 -0.24 25.33 15.73
CA ALA A 214 -1.64 25.20 15.28
C ALA A 214 -2.28 26.56 14.98
N ILE A 215 -3.07 26.60 13.90
CA ILE A 215 -3.90 27.76 13.58
C ILE A 215 -5.13 27.71 14.51
N VAL A 216 -5.46 28.82 15.19
CA VAL A 216 -6.64 28.88 16.03
C VAL A 216 -7.71 29.76 15.40
N TYR A 217 -8.81 29.17 14.96
CA TYR A 217 -9.99 29.88 14.47
C TYR A 217 -10.86 30.33 15.64
N VAL A 218 -11.17 31.62 15.68
CA VAL A 218 -11.96 32.26 16.74
C VAL A 218 -13.44 32.20 16.38
N ASP A 219 -14.07 31.10 16.74
CA ASP A 219 -15.47 30.80 16.43
C ASP A 219 -16.47 31.28 17.47
N LYS A 220 -15.97 31.87 18.56
CA LYS A 220 -16.76 32.53 19.61
C LYS A 220 -16.09 33.82 20.07
N GLU A 221 -16.76 34.63 20.87
CA GLU A 221 -16.19 35.85 21.44
C GLU A 221 -14.96 35.57 22.31
N LEU A 222 -13.87 36.26 22.04
CA LEU A 222 -12.67 36.22 22.89
C LEU A 222 -12.86 37.11 24.11
N THR A 223 -13.32 36.53 25.22
CA THR A 223 -13.51 37.29 26.47
C THR A 223 -12.16 37.63 27.09
N PRO A 224 -12.07 38.67 27.94
CA PRO A 224 -10.85 38.96 28.68
C PRO A 224 -10.35 37.78 29.53
N GLU A 225 -11.27 36.98 30.09
CA GLU A 225 -10.93 35.78 30.87
C GLU A 225 -10.27 34.71 29.97
N THR A 226 -10.84 34.46 28.79
CA THR A 226 -10.27 33.53 27.79
C THR A 226 -8.89 34.01 27.33
N ALA A 227 -8.76 35.33 27.04
CA ALA A 227 -7.45 35.89 26.65
C ALA A 227 -6.39 35.71 27.72
N GLU A 228 -6.69 35.91 28.99
CA GLU A 228 -5.77 35.68 30.10
C GLU A 228 -5.43 34.20 30.29
N LYS A 229 -6.39 33.28 30.11
CA LYS A 229 -6.13 31.83 30.10
C LYS A 229 -5.13 31.47 28.99
N LEU A 230 -5.32 31.97 27.77
CA LEU A 230 -4.44 31.75 26.63
C LEU A 230 -3.04 32.31 26.88
N LYS A 231 -2.93 33.56 27.36
CA LYS A 231 -1.65 34.17 27.73
C LYS A 231 -0.88 33.31 28.70
N LYS A 232 -1.55 32.87 29.78
CA LYS A 232 -0.93 32.02 30.83
C LYS A 232 -0.54 30.65 30.27
N ALA A 233 -1.41 30.02 29.48
CA ALA A 233 -1.16 28.66 28.95
C ALA A 233 0.03 28.63 27.96
N PHE A 234 0.20 29.69 27.17
CA PHE A 234 1.20 29.76 26.10
C PHE A 234 2.36 30.74 26.36
N GLY A 235 2.40 31.36 27.56
CA GLY A 235 3.49 32.28 27.92
C GLY A 235 3.58 33.52 27.05
N LYS A 236 2.44 34.03 26.51
CA LYS A 236 2.38 35.19 25.64
C LYS A 236 2.00 36.47 26.41
N GLU A 237 2.57 37.60 25.98
CA GLU A 237 2.25 38.91 26.58
C GLU A 237 0.91 39.44 26.14
N ASP A 238 0.52 39.15 24.88
CA ASP A 238 -0.74 39.58 24.31
C ASP A 238 -1.38 38.51 23.40
N VAL A 239 -2.72 38.52 23.31
CA VAL A 239 -3.51 37.67 22.44
C VAL A 239 -4.56 38.54 21.75
N SER A 240 -4.45 38.64 20.44
CA SER A 240 -5.39 39.44 19.61
C SER A 240 -5.98 38.58 18.47
N ILE A 241 -7.00 39.12 17.82
CA ILE A 241 -7.68 38.45 16.69
C ILE A 241 -7.34 39.22 15.43
N ARG A 242 -6.92 38.54 14.40
CA ARG A 242 -6.72 39.11 13.06
C ARG A 242 -8.05 39.35 12.35
N PRO A 243 -8.11 40.24 11.35
CA PRO A 243 -9.34 40.50 10.58
C PRO A 243 -9.95 39.27 9.90
N ASN A 244 -9.13 38.23 9.62
CA ASN A 244 -9.59 36.94 9.05
C ASN A 244 -10.15 35.96 10.12
N GLY A 245 -10.28 36.38 11.37
CA GLY A 245 -10.88 35.58 12.44
C GLY A 245 -9.99 34.52 13.06
N ILE A 246 -8.67 34.57 12.84
CA ILE A 246 -7.70 33.69 13.53
C ILE A 246 -6.99 34.47 14.64
N LEU A 247 -6.44 33.75 15.63
CA LEU A 247 -5.56 34.39 16.61
C LEU A 247 -4.32 34.95 15.91
N ASP A 248 -3.83 36.10 16.44
CA ASP A 248 -2.62 36.77 15.91
C ASP A 248 -1.31 36.09 16.39
N ASN A 249 -1.25 34.78 16.25
CA ASN A 249 -0.12 33.95 16.57
C ASN A 249 0.64 33.47 15.35
N LEU A 250 -0.06 33.29 14.23
CA LEU A 250 0.47 32.74 12.99
C LEU A 250 -0.04 33.52 11.76
N THR A 251 0.77 33.58 10.71
CA THR A 251 0.30 34.00 9.38
C THR A 251 0.00 32.77 8.56
N LEU A 252 -1.16 32.73 7.88
CA LEU A 252 -1.54 31.61 7.02
C LEU A 252 -0.53 31.47 5.85
N ASN A 253 -0.12 30.23 5.59
CA ASN A 253 0.68 29.88 4.41
C ASN A 253 -0.21 29.91 3.15
N TYR A 254 -1.49 29.55 3.31
CA TYR A 254 -2.48 29.50 2.23
C TYR A 254 -3.81 30.08 2.68
N PRO A 255 -4.57 30.76 1.80
CA PRO A 255 -5.93 31.24 2.15
C PRO A 255 -6.87 30.10 2.59
N ASN A 256 -6.68 28.88 2.06
CA ASN A 256 -7.45 27.66 2.34
C ASN A 256 -6.62 26.62 3.13
N GLU A 257 -5.79 27.07 4.08
CA GLU A 257 -4.83 26.22 4.78
C GLU A 257 -5.51 25.08 5.54
N ALA A 258 -6.70 25.31 6.15
CA ALA A 258 -7.45 24.27 6.82
C ALA A 258 -7.88 23.12 5.87
N ALA A 259 -8.36 23.45 4.66
CA ALA A 259 -8.70 22.43 3.68
C ALA A 259 -7.47 21.67 3.16
N ARG A 260 -6.32 22.37 2.98
CA ARG A 260 -5.05 21.74 2.61
C ARG A 260 -4.52 20.82 3.71
N HIS A 261 -4.67 21.23 4.97
CA HIS A 261 -4.29 20.37 6.09
C HIS A 261 -5.16 19.10 6.14
N LYS A 262 -6.49 19.24 5.95
CA LYS A 262 -7.36 18.06 5.87
C LYS A 262 -7.06 17.17 4.66
N LEU A 263 -6.55 17.71 3.57
CA LEU A 263 -6.02 16.93 2.45
C LEU A 263 -4.75 16.17 2.84
N LEU A 264 -3.83 16.81 3.58
CA LEU A 264 -2.64 16.19 4.15
C LEU A 264 -3.03 15.00 5.05
N ASP A 265 -4.00 15.19 5.95
CA ASP A 265 -4.53 14.13 6.83
C ASP A 265 -5.08 12.94 6.02
N VAL A 266 -5.84 13.20 4.94
CA VAL A 266 -6.35 12.13 4.06
C VAL A 266 -5.21 11.33 3.45
N ILE A 267 -4.14 11.99 2.95
CA ILE A 267 -2.97 11.30 2.37
C ILE A 267 -2.28 10.44 3.43
N GLY A 268 -2.05 10.98 4.62
CA GLY A 268 -1.39 10.28 5.72
C GLY A 268 -2.19 9.08 6.23
N ASP A 269 -3.50 9.23 6.41
CA ASP A 269 -4.37 8.13 6.84
C ASP A 269 -4.50 7.05 5.75
N LEU A 270 -4.55 7.43 4.47
CA LEU A 270 -4.60 6.48 3.36
C LEU A 270 -3.24 5.80 3.08
N ALA A 271 -2.13 6.35 3.56
CA ALA A 271 -0.83 5.65 3.54
C ALA A 271 -0.89 4.30 4.27
N LEU A 272 -1.78 4.18 5.28
CA LEU A 272 -2.04 2.95 6.04
C LEU A 272 -2.65 1.80 5.21
N VAL A 273 -3.05 2.05 3.97
CA VAL A 273 -3.41 0.99 3.01
C VAL A 273 -2.20 0.10 2.70
N GLY A 274 -0.97 0.62 2.86
CA GLY A 274 0.28 -0.11 2.70
C GLY A 274 0.70 -0.32 1.25
N VAL A 275 0.13 0.44 0.32
CA VAL A 275 0.47 0.40 -1.11
C VAL A 275 0.17 1.74 -1.77
N LYS A 276 0.91 2.10 -2.82
CA LYS A 276 0.61 3.30 -3.61
C LYS A 276 -0.73 3.15 -4.34
N ILE A 277 -1.45 4.25 -4.45
CA ILE A 277 -2.80 4.30 -5.03
C ILE A 277 -2.75 4.97 -6.41
N LYS A 278 -3.44 4.41 -7.39
CA LYS A 278 -3.82 5.07 -8.65
C LYS A 278 -5.33 5.27 -8.65
N GLY A 279 -5.74 6.52 -8.46
CA GLY A 279 -7.15 6.89 -8.33
C GLY A 279 -7.31 8.32 -7.79
N LYS A 280 -8.48 8.90 -7.99
CA LYS A 280 -8.83 10.24 -7.49
C LYS A 280 -9.74 10.13 -6.28
N VAL A 281 -9.25 10.57 -5.13
CA VAL A 281 -10.02 10.66 -3.88
C VAL A 281 -10.76 11.99 -3.82
N ILE A 282 -12.04 11.94 -3.49
CA ILE A 282 -12.90 13.08 -3.21
C ILE A 282 -13.39 12.91 -1.78
N ALA A 283 -12.98 13.81 -0.88
CA ALA A 283 -13.27 13.75 0.54
C ALA A 283 -14.14 14.94 0.96
N ASN A 284 -15.35 14.65 1.37
CA ASN A 284 -16.29 15.63 1.92
C ASN A 284 -16.30 15.52 3.43
N LYS A 285 -15.93 16.60 4.12
CA LYS A 285 -15.81 16.68 5.59
C LYS A 285 -14.93 15.54 6.16
N PRO A 286 -13.71 15.32 5.63
CA PRO A 286 -12.85 14.22 6.09
C PRO A 286 -12.46 14.39 7.55
N GLY A 287 -12.20 13.25 8.20
CA GLY A 287 -11.65 13.13 9.54
C GLY A 287 -11.02 11.76 9.72
N HIS A 288 -10.14 11.59 10.72
CA HIS A 288 -9.35 10.37 10.88
C HIS A 288 -10.19 9.09 10.96
N PHE A 289 -11.37 9.15 11.58
CA PHE A 289 -12.29 8.01 11.62
C PHE A 289 -12.72 7.59 10.21
N VAL A 290 -13.34 8.50 9.47
CA VAL A 290 -13.86 8.18 8.12
C VAL A 290 -12.72 7.85 7.16
N ASN A 291 -11.56 8.53 7.24
CA ASN A 291 -10.38 8.26 6.45
C ASN A 291 -9.87 6.82 6.67
N THR A 292 -9.74 6.40 7.94
CA THR A 292 -9.24 5.07 8.28
C THR A 292 -10.25 3.96 7.99
N GLN A 293 -11.57 4.19 8.13
CA GLN A 293 -12.59 3.24 7.66
C GLN A 293 -12.53 3.06 6.14
N PHE A 294 -12.33 4.17 5.41
CA PHE A 294 -12.12 4.10 3.96
C PHE A 294 -10.82 3.38 3.59
N ALA A 295 -9.72 3.66 4.30
CA ALA A 295 -8.46 2.94 4.14
C ALA A 295 -8.62 1.42 4.37
N LYS A 296 -9.41 0.98 5.36
CA LYS A 296 -9.76 -0.44 5.55
C LYS A 296 -10.48 -1.03 4.34
N LYS A 297 -11.39 -0.27 3.72
CA LYS A 297 -12.08 -0.71 2.50
C LYS A 297 -11.10 -0.85 1.34
N LEU A 298 -10.21 0.13 1.13
CA LEU A 298 -9.17 0.08 0.10
C LEU A 298 -8.16 -1.05 0.34
N ASN A 299 -7.74 -1.30 1.59
CA ASN A 299 -6.86 -2.43 1.92
C ASN A 299 -7.50 -3.79 1.60
N ARG A 300 -8.82 -3.94 1.82
CA ARG A 300 -9.56 -5.14 1.39
C ARG A 300 -9.53 -5.27 -0.14
N GLN A 301 -9.76 -4.18 -0.85
CA GLN A 301 -9.72 -4.15 -2.32
C GLN A 301 -8.33 -4.49 -2.85
N TRP A 302 -7.27 -3.96 -2.21
CA TRP A 302 -5.89 -4.33 -2.50
C TRP A 302 -5.61 -5.83 -2.33
N LYS A 303 -6.04 -6.40 -1.21
CA LYS A 303 -5.91 -7.85 -0.98
C LYS A 303 -6.66 -8.68 -2.02
N LEU A 304 -7.81 -8.20 -2.48
CA LEU A 304 -8.56 -8.83 -3.57
C LEU A 304 -7.84 -8.67 -4.91
N GLN A 305 -7.27 -7.49 -5.20
CA GLN A 305 -6.48 -7.26 -6.41
C GLN A 305 -5.23 -8.14 -6.43
N LYS A 306 -4.51 -8.27 -5.30
CA LYS A 306 -3.38 -9.22 -5.17
C LYS A 306 -3.80 -10.68 -5.39
N LYS A 307 -4.99 -11.07 -4.91
CA LYS A 307 -5.54 -12.40 -5.19
C LYS A 307 -5.95 -12.55 -6.66
N LYS A 308 -6.33 -11.46 -7.33
CA LYS A 308 -6.67 -11.39 -8.75
C LYS A 308 -5.45 -11.22 -9.67
N ASN A 309 -4.23 -11.52 -9.25
CA ASN A 309 -3.11 -11.72 -10.16
C ASN A 309 -3.30 -12.97 -11.06
N VAL A 310 -4.57 -13.29 -11.30
CA VAL A 310 -4.97 -14.07 -12.46
C VAL A 310 -4.55 -13.26 -13.68
N PRO A 311 -3.70 -13.79 -14.53
CA PRO A 311 -3.40 -13.17 -15.80
C PRO A 311 -4.72 -12.90 -16.53
N ASP A 312 -4.95 -11.64 -16.93
CA ASP A 312 -6.14 -11.22 -17.68
C ASP A 312 -5.91 -11.58 -19.14
N PHE A 313 -6.54 -12.68 -19.61
CA PHE A 313 -6.38 -13.15 -20.98
C PHE A 313 -7.65 -13.00 -21.78
N ASP A 314 -7.50 -12.38 -22.92
CA ASP A 314 -8.50 -12.42 -23.98
C ASP A 314 -8.40 -13.75 -24.73
N LEU A 315 -9.20 -14.72 -24.31
CA LEU A 315 -9.25 -16.05 -24.92
C LEU A 315 -9.79 -16.05 -26.36
N SER A 316 -10.31 -14.91 -26.87
CA SER A 316 -10.72 -14.76 -28.26
C SER A 316 -9.54 -14.56 -29.21
N LYS A 317 -8.38 -14.14 -28.66
CA LYS A 317 -7.15 -13.99 -29.46
C LYS A 317 -6.47 -15.33 -29.74
N PRO A 318 -5.79 -15.46 -30.91
CA PRO A 318 -4.97 -16.63 -31.18
C PRO A 318 -3.93 -16.85 -30.05
N PRO A 319 -3.73 -18.10 -29.59
CA PRO A 319 -2.69 -18.39 -28.61
C PRO A 319 -1.30 -18.24 -29.22
N ARG A 320 -0.30 -18.01 -28.38
CA ARG A 320 1.12 -18.03 -28.82
C ARG A 320 1.53 -19.39 -29.39
N PHE A 321 1.07 -20.48 -28.76
CA PHE A 321 1.15 -21.84 -29.30
C PHE A 321 -0.18 -22.57 -29.09
N ASP A 322 -0.67 -23.18 -30.12
CA ASP A 322 -1.72 -24.19 -30.06
C ASP A 322 -1.12 -25.56 -29.68
N ILE A 323 -1.96 -26.61 -29.64
CA ILE A 323 -1.53 -27.96 -29.27
C ILE A 323 -0.44 -28.50 -30.23
N ASN A 324 -0.51 -28.17 -31.52
CA ASN A 324 0.51 -28.62 -32.48
C ASN A 324 1.85 -27.93 -32.26
N GLY A 325 1.83 -26.64 -31.88
CA GLY A 325 3.02 -25.89 -31.48
C GLY A 325 3.64 -26.45 -30.19
N ILE A 326 2.82 -26.77 -29.19
CA ILE A 326 3.26 -27.38 -27.94
C ILE A 326 3.92 -28.76 -28.17
N MET A 327 3.30 -29.61 -29.01
CA MET A 327 3.85 -30.94 -29.36
C MET A 327 5.20 -30.90 -30.11
N LYS A 328 5.56 -29.75 -30.70
CA LYS A 328 6.91 -29.56 -31.29
C LYS A 328 7.97 -29.20 -30.25
N LEU A 329 7.56 -28.66 -29.12
CA LEU A 329 8.45 -28.25 -28.03
C LEU A 329 8.60 -29.34 -26.96
N LEU A 330 7.46 -29.93 -26.53
CA LEU A 330 7.43 -30.94 -25.48
C LEU A 330 7.44 -32.37 -26.06
N PRO A 331 8.20 -33.32 -25.44
CA PRO A 331 8.16 -34.71 -25.81
C PRO A 331 6.87 -35.44 -25.41
N HIS A 332 6.12 -34.88 -24.46
CA HIS A 332 4.89 -35.46 -23.91
C HIS A 332 3.81 -35.66 -24.96
N ARG A 333 3.04 -36.72 -24.82
CA ARG A 333 1.90 -37.04 -25.70
C ARG A 333 0.70 -37.50 -24.85
N PRO A 334 -0.54 -37.44 -25.37
CA PRO A 334 -1.68 -37.98 -24.65
C PRO A 334 -1.47 -39.45 -24.26
N PRO A 335 -1.87 -39.87 -23.04
CA PRO A 335 -2.67 -39.09 -22.10
C PRO A 335 -1.87 -38.20 -21.14
N PHE A 336 -0.55 -38.10 -21.31
CA PHE A 336 0.33 -37.37 -20.37
C PHE A 336 0.73 -35.97 -20.84
N LEU A 337 0.17 -35.47 -21.93
CA LEU A 337 0.27 -34.07 -22.34
C LEU A 337 -0.86 -33.28 -21.67
N LEU A 338 -0.49 -32.43 -20.69
CA LEU A 338 -1.43 -31.81 -19.76
C LEU A 338 -1.62 -30.30 -19.99
N ILE A 339 -1.21 -29.80 -21.16
CA ILE A 339 -1.37 -28.38 -21.57
C ILE A 339 -2.02 -28.32 -22.92
N ASP A 340 -3.03 -27.44 -23.08
CA ASP A 340 -3.81 -27.30 -24.32
C ASP A 340 -3.38 -26.09 -25.16
N LYS A 341 -2.97 -24.99 -24.51
CA LYS A 341 -2.55 -23.74 -25.15
C LYS A 341 -1.44 -23.05 -24.38
N VAL A 342 -0.60 -22.28 -25.06
CA VAL A 342 0.25 -21.25 -24.46
C VAL A 342 -0.31 -19.90 -24.88
N LEU A 343 -0.71 -19.10 -23.91
CA LEU A 343 -1.36 -17.80 -24.15
C LEU A 343 -0.33 -16.70 -24.30
N GLU A 344 0.71 -16.74 -23.46
CA GLU A 344 1.79 -15.75 -23.41
C GLU A 344 3.15 -16.43 -23.18
N LEU A 345 4.19 -15.88 -23.79
CA LEU A 345 5.58 -16.32 -23.59
C LEU A 345 6.53 -15.14 -23.72
N SER A 346 7.38 -14.97 -22.73
CA SER A 346 8.50 -14.01 -22.71
C SER A 346 9.82 -14.72 -22.39
N GLU A 347 10.89 -13.96 -22.16
CA GLU A 347 12.17 -14.52 -21.72
C GLU A 347 12.14 -15.03 -20.27
N THR A 348 11.23 -14.48 -19.44
CA THR A 348 11.20 -14.74 -18.00
C THR A 348 9.92 -15.39 -17.50
N HIS A 349 8.87 -15.46 -18.33
CA HIS A 349 7.61 -16.06 -17.91
C HIS A 349 6.83 -16.68 -19.08
N VAL A 350 5.96 -17.62 -18.73
CA VAL A 350 5.05 -18.29 -19.65
C VAL A 350 3.67 -18.42 -18.99
N VAL A 351 2.64 -18.33 -19.83
CA VAL A 351 1.26 -18.58 -19.41
C VAL A 351 0.65 -19.67 -20.25
N GLY A 352 0.30 -20.77 -19.59
CA GLY A 352 -0.35 -21.94 -20.21
C GLY A 352 -1.80 -22.07 -19.79
N LEU A 353 -2.58 -22.80 -20.59
CA LEU A 353 -3.98 -23.11 -20.33
C LEU A 353 -4.20 -24.61 -20.41
N LYS A 354 -4.94 -25.16 -19.42
CA LYS A 354 -5.45 -26.53 -19.42
C LYS A 354 -6.95 -26.52 -19.22
N ASN A 355 -7.69 -27.14 -20.16
CA ASN A 355 -9.10 -27.45 -19.97
C ASN A 355 -9.24 -28.83 -19.28
N VAL A 356 -9.97 -28.88 -18.19
CA VAL A 356 -10.20 -30.14 -17.45
C VAL A 356 -11.47 -30.79 -17.96
N SER A 357 -11.33 -31.82 -18.81
CA SER A 357 -12.45 -32.55 -19.35
C SER A 357 -12.73 -33.81 -18.52
N MET A 358 -14.02 -34.20 -18.41
CA MET A 358 -14.39 -35.50 -17.82
C MET A 358 -13.83 -36.70 -18.57
N ASN A 359 -13.39 -36.52 -19.83
CA ASN A 359 -12.77 -37.57 -20.64
C ASN A 359 -11.30 -37.87 -20.28
N GLU A 360 -10.73 -37.16 -19.30
CA GLU A 360 -9.37 -37.47 -18.81
C GLU A 360 -9.35 -38.85 -18.13
N PRO A 361 -8.38 -39.73 -18.48
CA PRO A 361 -8.38 -41.12 -18.05
C PRO A 361 -8.26 -41.30 -16.53
N PHE A 362 -7.67 -40.34 -15.82
CA PHE A 362 -7.47 -40.43 -14.37
C PHE A 362 -8.79 -40.27 -13.59
N PHE A 363 -9.86 -39.71 -14.16
CA PHE A 363 -11.16 -39.59 -13.50
C PHE A 363 -11.90 -40.93 -13.34
N VAL A 364 -11.49 -41.96 -14.06
CA VAL A 364 -11.99 -43.33 -13.86
C VAL A 364 -11.70 -43.79 -12.41
N GLY A 365 -10.57 -43.39 -11.85
CA GLY A 365 -10.14 -43.78 -10.51
C GLY A 365 -10.07 -42.67 -9.47
N HIS A 366 -10.00 -41.41 -9.88
CA HIS A 366 -9.70 -40.29 -8.95
C HIS A 366 -10.78 -39.18 -8.94
N PHE A 367 -12.01 -39.33 -8.43
CA PHE A 367 -12.58 -40.53 -7.80
C PHE A 367 -13.92 -40.85 -8.49
N PRO A 368 -14.42 -42.09 -8.55
CA PRO A 368 -15.60 -42.46 -9.34
C PRO A 368 -16.89 -41.69 -8.98
N LYS A 369 -17.04 -41.30 -7.70
CA LYS A 369 -18.22 -40.55 -7.23
C LYS A 369 -17.99 -39.04 -7.12
N GLU A 370 -16.74 -38.60 -7.07
CA GLU A 370 -16.34 -37.19 -6.94
C GLU A 370 -15.06 -36.95 -7.75
N PRO A 371 -15.14 -36.69 -9.05
CA PRO A 371 -13.98 -36.53 -9.88
C PRO A 371 -13.21 -35.26 -9.52
N VAL A 372 -11.94 -35.43 -9.16
CA VAL A 372 -11.01 -34.33 -8.80
C VAL A 372 -9.74 -34.50 -9.59
N PHE A 373 -9.25 -33.42 -10.22
CA PHE A 373 -7.98 -33.44 -10.93
C PHE A 373 -6.83 -33.70 -9.94
N PRO A 374 -6.08 -34.81 -10.11
CA PRO A 374 -5.03 -35.19 -9.15
C PRO A 374 -4.02 -34.07 -8.92
N GLY A 375 -3.72 -33.76 -7.64
CA GLY A 375 -2.80 -32.68 -7.29
C GLY A 375 -1.42 -32.85 -7.91
N VAL A 376 -0.89 -34.09 -7.95
CA VAL A 376 0.41 -34.38 -8.58
C VAL A 376 0.40 -34.09 -10.08
N LEU A 377 -0.72 -34.29 -10.78
CA LEU A 377 -0.86 -33.96 -12.20
C LEU A 377 -1.08 -32.47 -12.43
N GLN A 378 -1.59 -31.73 -11.43
CA GLN A 378 -1.61 -30.26 -11.49
C GLN A 378 -0.19 -29.68 -11.48
N VAL A 379 0.69 -30.24 -10.64
CA VAL A 379 2.10 -29.84 -10.59
C VAL A 379 2.83 -30.25 -11.85
N GLU A 380 2.53 -31.42 -12.42
CA GLU A 380 3.07 -31.86 -13.70
C GLU A 380 2.66 -30.94 -14.85
N ALA A 381 1.37 -30.56 -14.92
CA ALA A 381 0.89 -29.62 -15.94
C ALA A 381 1.56 -28.23 -15.80
N MET A 382 1.80 -27.80 -14.56
CA MET A 382 2.56 -26.59 -14.26
C MET A 382 4.01 -26.71 -14.76
N ALA A 383 4.66 -27.85 -14.54
CA ALA A 383 6.02 -28.10 -15.00
C ALA A 383 6.14 -28.20 -16.53
N GLN A 384 5.18 -28.83 -17.19
CA GLN A 384 5.12 -28.84 -18.64
C GLN A 384 5.00 -27.41 -19.20
N THR A 385 4.18 -26.57 -18.57
CA THR A 385 4.10 -25.13 -18.91
C THR A 385 5.47 -24.46 -18.77
N GLY A 386 6.14 -24.65 -17.62
CA GLY A 386 7.50 -24.13 -17.40
C GLY A 386 8.55 -24.67 -18.37
N GLY A 387 8.42 -25.95 -18.75
CA GLY A 387 9.29 -26.57 -19.76
C GLY A 387 9.21 -25.86 -21.13
N ILE A 388 8.04 -25.37 -21.51
CA ILE A 388 7.85 -24.60 -22.76
C ILE A 388 8.65 -23.29 -22.70
N LEU A 389 8.70 -22.60 -21.54
CA LEU A 389 9.49 -21.37 -21.37
C LEU A 389 10.97 -21.59 -21.76
N VAL A 390 11.53 -22.73 -21.38
CA VAL A 390 12.93 -23.05 -21.64
C VAL A 390 13.13 -23.56 -23.06
N LEU A 391 12.32 -24.54 -23.48
CA LEU A 391 12.49 -25.23 -24.75
C LEU A 391 12.16 -24.35 -25.96
N ALA A 392 11.31 -23.34 -25.81
CA ALA A 392 11.04 -22.37 -26.88
C ALA A 392 12.24 -21.44 -27.19
N ASN A 393 13.23 -21.38 -26.28
CA ASN A 393 14.42 -20.53 -26.41
C ASN A 393 15.68 -21.32 -26.84
N VAL A 394 15.57 -22.60 -27.13
CA VAL A 394 16.66 -23.40 -27.68
C VAL A 394 16.42 -23.73 -29.17
N PRO A 395 17.48 -23.85 -30.00
CA PRO A 395 17.34 -24.02 -31.45
C PRO A 395 16.80 -25.39 -31.87
N ASP A 396 17.05 -26.42 -31.04
CA ASP A 396 16.77 -27.85 -31.32
C ASP A 396 16.09 -28.50 -30.10
N PRO A 397 14.84 -28.08 -29.72
CA PRO A 397 14.21 -28.52 -28.48
C PRO A 397 14.00 -30.03 -28.37
N GLU A 398 13.88 -30.74 -29.48
CA GLU A 398 13.79 -32.20 -29.55
C GLU A 398 15.03 -32.94 -29.01
N ASN A 399 16.16 -32.26 -28.96
CA ASN A 399 17.44 -32.79 -28.44
C ASN A 399 17.66 -32.47 -26.96
N TYR A 400 16.65 -31.96 -26.26
CA TYR A 400 16.75 -31.65 -24.84
C TYR A 400 15.77 -32.48 -24.02
N SER A 401 16.25 -32.87 -22.83
CA SER A 401 15.44 -33.52 -21.79
C SER A 401 15.36 -32.60 -20.55
N THR A 402 14.19 -32.60 -19.92
CA THR A 402 13.94 -31.84 -18.69
C THR A 402 13.63 -32.81 -17.56
N TYR A 403 14.33 -32.70 -16.44
CA TYR A 403 14.15 -33.56 -15.28
C TYR A 403 13.91 -32.71 -14.04
N PHE A 404 12.94 -33.08 -13.22
CA PHE A 404 12.75 -32.46 -11.92
C PHE A 404 13.98 -32.69 -11.03
N VAL A 405 14.43 -31.62 -10.39
CA VAL A 405 15.45 -31.65 -9.35
C VAL A 405 14.78 -31.54 -7.98
N LYS A 406 13.80 -30.61 -7.87
CA LYS A 406 13.17 -30.31 -6.60
C LYS A 406 11.80 -29.67 -6.81
N MET A 407 10.87 -29.89 -5.87
CA MET A 407 9.58 -29.21 -5.75
C MET A 407 9.42 -28.75 -4.32
N ASP A 408 9.18 -27.47 -4.12
CA ASP A 408 8.99 -26.87 -2.81
C ASP A 408 7.69 -26.10 -2.74
N ASN A 409 7.25 -25.80 -1.53
CA ASN A 409 6.13 -24.88 -1.25
C ASN A 409 4.85 -25.23 -2.01
N VAL A 410 4.65 -26.52 -2.34
CA VAL A 410 3.46 -27.01 -3.06
C VAL A 410 2.24 -26.89 -2.16
N LYS A 411 1.23 -26.12 -2.61
CA LYS A 411 -0.04 -25.96 -1.89
C LYS A 411 -1.21 -26.07 -2.84
N PHE A 412 -2.18 -26.89 -2.47
CA PHE A 412 -3.47 -27.05 -3.14
C PHE A 412 -4.54 -26.29 -2.36
N LYS A 413 -5.04 -25.19 -2.94
CA LYS A 413 -5.94 -24.25 -2.22
C LYS A 413 -7.42 -24.48 -2.51
N ARG A 414 -7.73 -25.14 -3.64
CA ARG A 414 -9.09 -25.58 -3.99
C ARG A 414 -9.04 -26.86 -4.83
N LYS A 415 -10.15 -27.61 -4.80
CA LYS A 415 -10.34 -28.73 -5.74
C LYS A 415 -10.50 -28.19 -7.16
N ILE A 416 -9.93 -28.88 -8.12
CA ILE A 416 -10.12 -28.67 -9.55
C ILE A 416 -10.91 -29.85 -10.07
N VAL A 417 -12.01 -29.58 -10.78
CA VAL A 417 -13.00 -30.57 -11.20
C VAL A 417 -13.25 -30.49 -12.71
N PRO A 418 -13.84 -31.51 -13.33
CA PRO A 418 -14.26 -31.45 -14.74
C PRO A 418 -15.13 -30.23 -15.02
N GLY A 419 -14.83 -29.50 -16.11
CA GLY A 419 -15.44 -28.25 -16.47
C GLY A 419 -14.62 -27.01 -16.07
N ASP A 420 -13.65 -27.14 -15.15
CA ASP A 420 -12.72 -26.05 -14.86
C ASP A 420 -11.73 -25.82 -16.00
N THR A 421 -11.33 -24.57 -16.18
CA THR A 421 -10.17 -24.18 -17.00
C THR A 421 -9.10 -23.63 -16.07
N ILE A 422 -7.89 -24.19 -16.15
CA ILE A 422 -6.75 -23.75 -15.35
C ILE A 422 -5.85 -22.87 -16.20
N ILE A 423 -5.52 -21.69 -15.69
CA ILE A 423 -4.46 -20.82 -16.24
C ILE A 423 -3.22 -20.98 -15.37
N PHE A 424 -2.15 -21.50 -15.93
CA PHE A 424 -0.84 -21.61 -15.29
C PHE A 424 0.00 -20.39 -15.65
N LYS A 425 0.46 -19.63 -14.64
CA LYS A 425 1.46 -18.58 -14.77
C LYS A 425 2.74 -19.05 -14.10
N ILE A 426 3.82 -19.16 -14.88
CA ILE A 426 5.13 -19.61 -14.42
C ILE A 426 6.15 -18.50 -14.69
N GLU A 427 6.92 -18.16 -13.69
CA GLU A 427 7.94 -17.10 -13.74
C GLU A 427 9.29 -17.63 -13.25
N LEU A 428 10.39 -17.22 -13.90
CA LEU A 428 11.73 -17.51 -13.41
C LEU A 428 11.96 -16.73 -12.10
N ILE A 429 12.45 -17.42 -11.07
CA ILE A 429 12.89 -16.80 -9.80
C ILE A 429 14.27 -16.17 -9.99
N GLU A 430 15.11 -16.80 -10.80
CA GLU A 430 16.46 -16.37 -11.11
C GLU A 430 16.84 -16.75 -12.56
N PRO A 431 17.84 -16.08 -13.14
CA PRO A 431 18.32 -16.44 -14.49
C PRO A 431 18.78 -17.89 -14.58
N ILE A 432 18.51 -18.54 -15.71
CA ILE A 432 18.93 -19.94 -15.97
C ILE A 432 20.45 -20.04 -15.93
N ARG A 433 20.98 -20.95 -15.10
CA ARG A 433 22.42 -21.17 -14.95
C ARG A 433 22.78 -22.65 -15.08
N ARG A 434 23.69 -22.99 -16.00
CA ARG A 434 24.18 -24.36 -16.23
C ARG A 434 23.06 -25.39 -16.46
N GLY A 435 21.97 -24.96 -17.12
CA GLY A 435 20.82 -25.80 -17.37
C GLY A 435 19.89 -25.98 -16.14
N ILE A 436 20.19 -25.38 -15.00
CA ILE A 436 19.26 -25.33 -13.84
C ILE A 436 18.29 -24.19 -14.05
N VAL A 437 17.01 -24.52 -13.93
CA VAL A 437 15.86 -23.61 -14.05
C VAL A 437 15.10 -23.63 -12.75
N HIS A 438 14.91 -22.44 -12.15
CA HIS A 438 14.21 -22.27 -10.89
C HIS A 438 13.00 -21.34 -11.12
N MET A 439 11.80 -21.82 -10.85
CA MET A 439 10.55 -21.17 -11.25
C MET A 439 9.53 -21.15 -10.12
N GLN A 440 8.76 -20.07 -10.04
CA GLN A 440 7.53 -19.99 -9.26
C GLN A 440 6.34 -20.21 -10.18
N GLY A 441 5.47 -21.14 -9.81
CA GLY A 441 4.25 -21.44 -10.56
C GLY A 441 2.97 -21.20 -9.75
N TYR A 442 1.95 -20.67 -10.44
CA TYR A 442 0.59 -20.55 -9.95
C TYR A 442 -0.40 -21.11 -10.97
N GLY A 443 -1.34 -21.92 -10.51
CA GLY A 443 -2.49 -22.37 -11.31
C GLY A 443 -3.77 -21.73 -10.79
N TYR A 444 -4.47 -21.02 -11.68
CA TYR A 444 -5.70 -20.29 -11.37
C TYR A 444 -6.90 -20.98 -11.99
N VAL A 445 -8.04 -20.97 -11.28
CA VAL A 445 -9.34 -21.31 -11.82
C VAL A 445 -10.30 -20.17 -11.51
N GLY A 446 -10.79 -19.50 -12.56
CA GLY A 446 -11.46 -18.21 -12.42
C GLY A 446 -10.51 -17.20 -11.81
N ASP A 447 -10.91 -16.55 -10.72
CA ASP A 447 -10.14 -15.54 -9.99
C ASP A 447 -9.37 -16.09 -8.77
N GLN A 448 -9.32 -17.42 -8.59
CA GLN A 448 -8.74 -18.05 -7.41
C GLN A 448 -7.48 -18.85 -7.77
N VAL A 449 -6.43 -18.69 -6.94
CA VAL A 449 -5.28 -19.61 -6.98
C VAL A 449 -5.75 -20.97 -6.49
N ALA A 450 -5.71 -21.98 -7.35
CA ALA A 450 -6.07 -23.36 -7.03
C ALA A 450 -4.84 -24.17 -6.57
N VAL A 451 -3.69 -23.93 -7.18
CA VAL A 451 -2.41 -24.58 -6.88
C VAL A 451 -1.25 -23.60 -6.99
N GLU A 452 -0.28 -23.71 -6.12
CA GLU A 452 1.01 -23.01 -6.20
C GLU A 452 2.15 -23.96 -5.92
N ALA A 453 3.30 -23.75 -6.56
CA ALA A 453 4.50 -24.54 -6.34
C ALA A 453 5.74 -23.77 -6.78
N GLU A 454 6.86 -24.06 -6.13
CA GLU A 454 8.21 -23.69 -6.53
C GLU A 454 8.85 -24.91 -7.18
N LEU A 455 9.36 -24.78 -8.41
CA LEU A 455 9.83 -25.87 -9.23
C LEU A 455 11.28 -25.64 -9.63
N MET A 456 12.13 -26.65 -9.43
CA MET A 456 13.49 -26.66 -9.94
C MET A 456 13.68 -27.84 -10.90
N ALA A 457 14.19 -27.56 -12.09
CA ALA A 457 14.44 -28.57 -13.12
C ALA A 457 15.83 -28.41 -13.71
N GLN A 458 16.40 -29.54 -14.15
CA GLN A 458 17.58 -29.57 -15.01
C GLN A 458 17.16 -29.75 -16.45
N VAL A 459 17.63 -28.88 -17.31
CA VAL A 459 17.52 -29.02 -18.77
C VAL A 459 18.87 -29.39 -19.33
N ALA A 460 18.94 -30.52 -19.97
CA ALA A 460 20.17 -31.06 -20.52
C ALA A 460 20.02 -31.46 -21.97
N LYS A 461 21.01 -31.15 -22.81
CA LYS A 461 21.08 -31.65 -24.18
C LYS A 461 21.34 -33.14 -24.16
N ASN A 462 20.56 -33.91 -24.90
CA ASN A 462 20.73 -35.35 -25.04
C ASN A 462 22.09 -35.65 -25.68
N LYS A 463 22.80 -36.65 -25.18
CA LYS A 463 24.00 -37.14 -25.86
C LYS A 463 23.54 -37.78 -27.18
N VAL A 464 24.10 -37.33 -28.26
CA VAL A 464 23.99 -38.02 -29.56
C VAL A 464 24.93 -39.20 -29.44
N ASP A 465 24.38 -40.42 -29.37
CA ASP A 465 25.18 -41.66 -29.49
C ASP A 465 25.77 -41.82 -30.91
#